data_bd41f58025835b216f4ea2ddbce760f7
#
_entry.id   bd41f58025835b216f4ea2ddbce760f7
#
_cell.length_a   1.000
_cell.length_b   1.000
_cell.length_c   1.000
_cell.angle_alpha   90.00
_cell.angle_beta   90.00
_cell.angle_gamma   90.00
#
_symmetry.space_group_name_H-M   'P 1'
#
loop_
_entity.id
_entity.type
_entity.pdbx_description
1 polymer ?
#
loop_
_entity_poly.entity_id
_entity_poly.type
_entity_poly.pdbx_seq_one_letter_code
_entity_poly.pdbx_strand_id
1 'polypeptide(L)'
;MSPVVDARGLLCPLPVLRLRKALLAQPAGARVTLMATDAMAAVDVPHFCEGGGHRLVDQRSTGGGVTEFTVERGPSDPALEE
;
A
#
# COMPACT_ATOMS: atom_id res chain seq x y z
N MET A 1 6.17 -2.93 15.28
CA MET A 1 6.47 -3.54 13.97
C MET A 1 5.38 -3.21 12.97
N SER A 2 5.78 -2.93 11.76
CA SER A 2 4.81 -2.65 10.71
C SER A 2 4.33 -3.95 10.09
N PRO A 3 3.02 -4.11 9.87
CA PRO A 3 2.53 -5.27 9.13
C PRO A 3 3.10 -5.31 7.72
N VAL A 4 3.29 -6.51 7.21
CA VAL A 4 3.77 -6.71 5.85
C VAL A 4 2.67 -7.42 5.05
N VAL A 5 2.31 -6.84 3.93
CA VAL A 5 1.32 -7.42 3.01
C VAL A 5 2.08 -8.04 1.84
N ASP A 6 1.93 -9.32 1.67
CA ASP A 6 2.57 -10.04 0.59
C ASP A 6 1.59 -10.13 -0.59
N ALA A 7 1.83 -9.29 -1.59
CA ALA A 7 1.03 -9.28 -2.81
C ALA A 7 1.85 -9.74 -4.02
N ARG A 8 2.94 -10.48 -3.77
CA ARG A 8 3.73 -11.00 -4.88
C ARG A 8 2.89 -11.96 -5.69
N GLY A 9 3.04 -11.90 -7.01
CA GLY A 9 2.28 -12.73 -7.92
C GLY A 9 0.87 -12.23 -8.21
N LEU A 10 0.40 -11.22 -7.52
CA LEU A 10 -0.93 -10.66 -7.77
C LEU A 10 -0.85 -9.56 -8.81
N LEU A 11 -1.89 -9.47 -9.64
CA LEU A 11 -2.00 -8.46 -10.68
C LEU A 11 -2.92 -7.33 -10.25
N CYS A 12 -2.70 -6.15 -10.82
CA CYS A 12 -3.58 -4.99 -10.61
C CYS A 12 -5.03 -5.41 -10.84
N PRO A 13 -5.97 -5.01 -9.95
CA PRO A 13 -5.79 -4.06 -8.83
C PRO A 13 -5.61 -4.73 -7.48
N LEU A 14 -5.31 -6.03 -7.43
CA LEU A 14 -5.27 -6.78 -6.17
C LEU A 14 -4.25 -6.28 -5.16
N PRO A 15 -3.02 -5.89 -5.57
CA PRO A 15 -2.06 -5.39 -4.59
C PRO A 15 -2.59 -4.17 -3.84
N VAL A 16 -3.20 -3.22 -4.54
CA VAL A 16 -3.75 -2.02 -3.93
C VAL A 16 -4.92 -2.35 -3.00
N LEU A 17 -5.77 -3.29 -3.41
CA LEU A 17 -6.91 -3.69 -2.59
C LEU A 17 -6.45 -4.34 -1.29
N ARG A 18 -5.41 -5.15 -1.34
CA ARG A 18 -4.84 -5.75 -0.15
C ARG A 18 -4.18 -4.72 0.76
N LEU A 19 -3.49 -3.76 0.15
CA LEU A 19 -2.89 -2.67 0.90
C LEU A 19 -3.96 -1.85 1.62
N ARG A 20 -5.04 -1.52 0.91
CA ARG A 20 -6.13 -0.76 1.50
C ARG A 20 -6.72 -1.48 2.71
N LYS A 21 -6.98 -2.77 2.56
CA LYS A 21 -7.53 -3.56 3.66
C LYS A 21 -6.62 -3.53 4.88
N ALA A 22 -5.31 -3.69 4.66
CA ALA A 22 -4.36 -3.69 5.75
C ALA A 22 -4.27 -2.33 6.44
N LEU A 23 -4.31 -1.25 5.65
CA LEU A 23 -4.26 0.10 6.22
C LEU A 23 -5.48 0.39 7.08
N LEU A 24 -6.66 -0.04 6.63
CA LEU A 24 -7.89 0.20 7.38
C LEU A 24 -7.94 -0.60 8.68
N ALA A 25 -7.16 -1.65 8.78
CA ALA A 25 -7.06 -2.43 10.02
C ALA A 25 -6.08 -1.81 11.03
N GLN A 26 -5.41 -0.72 10.67
CA GLN A 26 -4.41 -0.06 11.51
C GLN A 26 -4.90 1.32 11.94
N PRO A 27 -4.40 1.82 13.08
CA PRO A 27 -4.73 3.18 13.48
C PRO A 27 -4.05 4.21 12.56
N ALA A 28 -4.57 5.43 12.57
CA ALA A 28 -3.98 6.52 11.81
C ALA A 28 -2.53 6.72 12.22
N GLY A 29 -1.66 6.95 11.24
CA GLY A 29 -0.23 7.12 11.48
C GLY A 29 0.55 5.83 11.47
N ALA A 30 -0.10 4.69 11.48
CA ALA A 30 0.60 3.41 11.41
C ALA A 30 1.12 3.17 9.99
N ARG A 31 2.17 2.39 9.88
CA ARG A 31 2.79 2.09 8.59
C ARG A 31 2.58 0.64 8.22
N VAL A 32 2.38 0.41 6.94
CA VAL A 32 2.21 -0.93 6.37
C VAL A 32 3.19 -1.06 5.20
N THR A 33 3.85 -2.20 5.09
CA THR A 33 4.75 -2.48 3.98
C THR A 33 4.05 -3.44 3.02
N LEU A 34 4.03 -3.09 1.73
CA LEU A 34 3.46 -3.92 0.68
C LEU A 34 4.59 -4.44 -0.19
N MET A 35 4.59 -5.74 -0.44
CA MET A 35 5.49 -6.34 -1.43
C MET A 35 4.69 -6.69 -2.67
N ALA A 36 5.14 -6.24 -3.84
CA ALA A 36 4.44 -6.50 -5.09
C ALA A 36 5.43 -6.81 -6.21
N THR A 37 5.00 -7.62 -7.16
CA THR A 37 5.80 -7.95 -8.35
C THR A 37 5.19 -7.40 -9.62
N ASP A 38 3.95 -6.92 -9.59
CA ASP A 38 3.30 -6.33 -10.75
C ASP A 38 3.89 -4.94 -10.99
N ALA A 39 4.37 -4.69 -12.21
CA ALA A 39 4.94 -3.38 -12.57
C ALA A 39 3.94 -2.24 -12.38
N MET A 40 2.65 -2.51 -12.53
CA MET A 40 1.63 -1.47 -12.36
C MET A 40 1.50 -1.00 -10.91
N ALA A 41 2.00 -1.76 -9.95
CA ALA A 41 1.97 -1.33 -8.55
C ALA A 41 2.74 -0.03 -8.36
N ALA A 42 3.81 0.18 -9.13
CA ALA A 42 4.60 1.42 -9.03
C ALA A 42 3.80 2.66 -9.44
N VAL A 43 2.73 2.47 -10.21
CA VAL A 43 1.83 3.54 -10.61
C VAL A 43 0.62 3.57 -9.68
N ASP A 44 0.05 2.41 -9.40
CA ASP A 44 -1.22 2.31 -8.67
C ASP A 44 -1.07 2.66 -7.19
N VAL A 45 0.04 2.28 -6.55
CA VAL A 45 0.20 2.53 -5.12
C VAL A 45 0.31 4.03 -4.82
N PRO A 46 1.19 4.80 -5.51
CA PRO A 46 1.22 6.24 -5.28
C PRO A 46 -0.13 6.91 -5.57
N HIS A 47 -0.81 6.48 -6.63
CA HIS A 47 -2.10 7.04 -6.99
C HIS A 47 -3.15 6.77 -5.91
N PHE A 48 -3.17 5.54 -5.40
CA PHE A 48 -4.06 5.16 -4.32
C PHE A 48 -3.80 5.99 -3.06
N CYS A 49 -2.51 6.16 -2.71
CA CYS A 49 -2.14 6.92 -1.52
C CYS A 49 -2.62 8.37 -1.63
N GLU A 50 -2.45 8.98 -2.79
CA GLU A 50 -2.88 10.35 -3.01
C GLU A 50 -4.38 10.48 -2.88
N GLY A 51 -5.14 9.59 -3.52
CA GLY A 51 -6.59 9.64 -3.50
C GLY A 51 -7.19 9.28 -2.15
N GLY A 52 -6.50 8.44 -1.38
CA GLY A 52 -7.01 7.99 -0.07
C GLY A 52 -6.50 8.80 1.12
N GLY A 53 -5.66 9.80 0.87
CA GLY A 53 -5.10 10.59 1.97
C GLY A 53 -4.02 9.88 2.76
N HIS A 54 -3.43 8.84 2.19
CA HIS A 54 -2.30 8.12 2.81
C HIS A 54 -0.99 8.68 2.27
N ARG A 55 0.11 8.34 2.94
CA ARG A 55 1.42 8.84 2.54
C ARG A 55 2.34 7.69 2.15
N LEU A 56 2.89 7.76 0.95
CA LEU A 56 3.90 6.82 0.53
C LEU A 56 5.24 7.27 1.13
N VAL A 57 5.72 6.51 2.11
CA VAL A 57 6.92 6.88 2.87
C VAL A 57 8.18 6.45 2.13
N ASP A 58 8.14 5.25 1.52
CA ASP A 58 9.30 4.69 0.86
C ASP A 58 8.85 3.72 -0.23
N GLN A 59 9.68 3.60 -1.25
CA GLN A 59 9.46 2.67 -2.35
C GLN A 59 10.83 2.24 -2.85
N ARG A 60 11.08 0.93 -2.83
CA ARG A 60 12.38 0.44 -3.27
C ARG A 60 12.27 -0.95 -3.89
N SER A 61 13.15 -1.18 -4.86
CA SER A 61 13.29 -2.48 -5.47
C SER A 61 14.21 -3.33 -4.61
N THR A 62 13.78 -4.53 -4.27
CA THR A 62 14.54 -5.42 -3.38
C THR A 62 15.16 -6.60 -4.10
N GLY A 63 15.03 -6.64 -5.44
CA GLY A 63 15.55 -7.74 -6.24
C GLY A 63 14.48 -8.76 -6.59
N GLY A 64 14.76 -9.57 -7.59
CA GLY A 64 13.81 -10.60 -8.02
C GLY A 64 12.49 -10.06 -8.56
N GLY A 65 12.48 -8.81 -9.00
CA GLY A 65 11.25 -8.20 -9.51
C GLY A 65 10.30 -7.72 -8.42
N VAL A 66 10.73 -7.74 -7.17
CA VAL A 66 9.89 -7.32 -6.04
C VAL A 66 10.14 -5.85 -5.71
N THR A 67 9.06 -5.09 -5.53
CA THR A 67 9.12 -3.72 -5.04
C THR A 67 8.41 -3.67 -3.69
N GLU A 68 9.04 -3.03 -2.72
CA GLU A 68 8.47 -2.80 -1.41
C GLU A 68 8.00 -1.35 -1.30
N PHE A 69 6.76 -1.18 -0.85
CA PHE A 69 6.18 0.14 -0.63
C PHE A 69 5.85 0.26 0.85
N THR A 70 6.36 1.29 1.49
CA THR A 70 6.00 1.58 2.89
C THR A 70 5.02 2.74 2.87
N VAL A 71 3.82 2.50 3.40
CA VAL A 71 2.73 3.47 3.35
C VAL A 71 2.30 3.79 4.78
N GLU A 72 2.15 5.07 5.08
CA GLU A 72 1.63 5.52 6.36
C GLU A 72 0.15 5.82 6.20
N ARG A 73 -0.67 5.26 7.08
CA ARG A 73 -2.11 5.47 7.04
C ARG A 73 -2.43 6.93 7.35
N GLY A 74 -3.27 7.52 6.51
CA GLY A 74 -3.73 8.88 6.72
C GLY A 74 -4.67 9.01 7.91
N PRO A 75 -4.95 10.26 8.31
CA PRO A 75 -5.74 10.52 9.51
C PRO A 75 -7.22 10.23 9.36
N SER A 76 -7.72 10.15 8.14
CA SER A 76 -9.13 9.85 7.91
C SER A 76 -9.25 8.67 6.97
N ASP A 77 -10.35 7.93 7.10
CA ASP A 77 -10.66 6.82 6.23
C ASP A 77 -11.75 7.25 5.27
N PRO A 78 -11.45 7.41 3.98
CA PRO A 78 -12.45 7.83 3.01
C PRO A 78 -13.67 6.92 2.97
N ALA A 79 -13.50 5.65 3.29
CA ALA A 79 -14.62 4.72 3.29
C ALA A 79 -15.63 5.03 4.37
N LEU A 80 -15.24 5.74 5.42
CA LEU A 80 -16.14 6.12 6.49
C LEU A 80 -16.96 7.36 6.15
N GLU A 81 -16.60 8.04 5.09
CA GLU A 81 -17.25 9.28 4.71
C GLU A 81 -18.41 9.06 3.76
N GLU A 82 -18.65 7.85 3.38
CA GLU A 82 -19.72 7.52 2.44
C GLU A 82 -21.01 7.19 3.12
#